data_a0b2b814b815e9ddd53e145df2f7419f
#
_entry.id   a0b2b814b815e9ddd53e145df2f7419f
#
_cell.length_a   1.000
_cell.length_b   1.000
_cell.length_c   1.000
_cell.angle_alpha   90.00
_cell.angle_beta   90.00
_cell.angle_gamma   90.00
#
_symmetry.space_group_name_H-M   'P 1'
#
loop_
_entity.id
_entity.type
_entity.pdbx_description
1 polymer ?
#
loop_
_entity_poly.entity_id
_entity_poly.type
_entity_poly.pdbx_seq_one_letter_code
_entity_poly.pdbx_strand_id
1 'polypeptide(L)'
;TPAAAAPTGNQRPSTASAAPAAVVLPSSDADYLNNPAPVYPGMSRRMGEQGTAVLRVFINTEGRAEKAEIRTSSGYSRLDEAALATVQRWRYVPGKRAGVPEAMWFNVPIRFVLD
;
A
#
# COMPACT_ATOMS: atom_id res chain seq x y z
N THR A 1 -24.62 -11.19 28.32
CA THR A 1 -24.54 -10.83 28.64
C THR A 1 -24.45 -11.13 28.66
N PRO A 2 -24.50 -11.01 28.50
CA PRO A 2 -24.32 -10.64 28.57
C PRO A 2 -24.18 -10.90 28.44
N ALA A 3 -24.11 -10.81 28.03
CA ALA A 3 -23.93 -10.32 28.09
C ALA A 3 -23.75 -10.41 27.81
N ALA A 4 -23.82 -10.50 27.68
CA ALA A 4 -23.60 -9.92 27.63
C ALA A 4 -23.41 -9.94 27.32
N ALA A 5 -23.35 -10.09 27.14
CA ALA A 5 -23.13 -9.49 27.09
C ALA A 5 -22.93 -9.52 26.80
N ALA A 6 -22.83 -9.72 26.58
CA ALA A 6 -22.62 -9.13 26.55
C ALA A 6 -22.45 -9.17 26.33
N PRO A 7 -22.24 -9.21 26.07
CA PRO A 7 -22.01 -8.76 26.13
C PRO A 7 -21.86 -8.88 26.03
N THR A 8 -21.68 -8.95 25.76
CA THR A 8 -21.53 -8.47 25.89
C THR A 8 -21.24 -8.41 25.86
N GLY A 9 -21.21 -8.76 25.74
CA GLY A 9 -20.92 -8.02 26.00
C GLY A 9 -20.58 -7.91 25.65
N ASN A 10 -20.21 -7.69 25.39
CA ASN A 10 -19.98 -7.09 25.54
C ASN A 10 -19.76 -6.84 25.45
N GLN A 11 -19.22 -6.52 25.04
CA GLN A 11 -18.98 -5.85 25.34
C GLN A 11 -18.64 -5.36 25.26
N ARG A 12 -18.47 -5.29 25.02
CA ARG A 12 -18.23 -4.53 25.42
C ARG A 12 -17.96 -3.97 25.33
N PRO A 13 -17.79 -3.88 25.13
CA PRO A 13 -17.44 -3.09 25.35
C PRO A 13 -17.22 -2.84 25.28
N SER A 14 -17.08 -2.61 25.07
CA SER A 14 -16.78 -1.94 25.34
C SER A 14 -16.46 -1.74 25.18
N THR A 15 -16.33 -1.69 25.08
CA THR A 15 -15.99 -1.20 25.02
C THR A 15 -15.80 -1.12 24.75
N ALA A 16 -15.75 -1.24 25.07
CA ALA A 16 -15.46 -0.90 24.72
C ALA A 16 -15.42 -1.09 24.20
N SER A 17 -15.59 -1.12 24.32
CA SER A 17 -15.43 -1.08 23.61
C SER A 17 -15.08 -1.21 23.26
N ALA A 18 -15.48 -1.83 23.98
CA ALA A 18 -14.16 -1.49 23.53
C ALA A 18 -14.09 -1.10 22.05
N ALA A 19 -13.76 0.11 21.71
CA ALA A 19 -13.57 0.52 20.34
C ALA A 19 -12.39 -0.26 19.74
N PRO A 20 -12.48 -0.73 18.49
CA PRO A 20 -11.35 -1.38 17.85
C PRO A 20 -10.15 -0.44 17.78
N ALA A 21 -8.95 -0.99 17.84
CA ALA A 21 -7.74 -0.20 17.70
C ALA A 21 -7.74 0.52 16.35
N ALA A 22 -7.44 1.82 16.37
CA ALA A 22 -7.40 2.60 15.15
C ALA A 22 -6.28 2.11 14.25
N VAL A 23 -6.60 1.86 12.99
CA VAL A 23 -5.65 1.41 11.98
C VAL A 23 -5.45 2.54 11.00
N VAL A 24 -4.17 2.93 10.80
CA VAL A 24 -3.77 3.90 9.79
C VAL A 24 -2.99 3.13 8.74
N LEU A 25 -3.44 3.18 7.50
CA LEU A 25 -2.77 2.47 6.41
C LEU A 25 -1.47 3.16 6.04
N PRO A 26 -0.49 2.42 5.50
CA PRO A 26 0.71 3.04 4.96
C PRO A 26 0.38 4.02 3.84
N SER A 27 1.31 4.92 3.53
CA SER A 27 1.16 5.82 2.40
C SER A 27 2.50 6.03 1.70
N SER A 28 2.45 6.49 0.45
CA SER A 28 3.64 6.71 -0.36
C SER A 28 3.74 8.13 -0.90
N ASP A 29 2.78 8.99 -0.58
CA ASP A 29 2.65 10.31 -1.21
C ASP A 29 3.08 11.47 -0.31
N ALA A 30 3.66 11.21 0.85
CA ALA A 30 4.17 12.28 1.70
C ALA A 30 5.37 12.93 1.02
N ASP A 31 5.38 14.26 0.96
CA ASP A 31 6.40 15.02 0.22
C ASP A 31 7.81 14.70 0.70
N TYR A 32 8.01 14.54 2.01
CA TYR A 32 9.34 14.30 2.55
C TYR A 32 9.93 12.94 2.18
N LEU A 33 9.12 12.04 1.62
CA LEU A 33 9.62 10.73 1.18
C LEU A 33 10.50 10.84 -0.07
N ASN A 34 10.26 11.86 -0.88
CA ASN A 34 11.03 12.11 -2.11
C ASN A 34 11.04 10.91 -3.05
N ASN A 35 9.91 10.26 -3.21
CA ASN A 35 9.81 9.11 -4.10
C ASN A 35 9.87 9.56 -5.55
N PRO A 36 10.80 9.03 -6.36
CA PRO A 36 10.89 9.44 -7.76
C PRO A 36 9.73 8.86 -8.56
N ALA A 37 9.37 9.56 -9.63
CA ALA A 37 8.37 9.06 -10.56
C ALA A 37 8.85 7.75 -11.19
N PRO A 38 7.93 6.84 -11.57
CA PRO A 38 8.31 5.62 -12.27
C PRO A 38 9.02 5.93 -13.58
N VAL A 39 10.02 5.10 -13.91
CA VAL A 39 10.73 5.23 -15.17
C VAL A 39 9.90 4.57 -16.26
N TYR A 40 9.52 5.33 -17.27
CA TYR A 40 8.77 4.79 -18.41
C TYR A 40 9.75 4.04 -19.31
N PRO A 41 9.56 2.72 -19.53
CA PRO A 41 10.49 1.98 -20.37
C PRO A 41 10.52 2.56 -21.79
N GLY A 42 11.71 2.70 -22.35
CA GLY A 42 11.86 3.30 -23.67
C GLY A 42 11.11 2.55 -24.76
N MET A 43 11.13 1.22 -24.72
CA MET A 43 10.40 0.40 -25.70
C MET A 43 8.90 0.60 -25.57
N SER A 44 8.39 0.67 -24.32
CA SER A 44 6.98 0.90 -24.08
C SER A 44 6.54 2.25 -24.63
N ARG A 45 7.38 3.27 -24.44
CA ARG A 45 7.09 4.60 -24.97
C ARG A 45 7.01 4.57 -26.49
N ARG A 46 7.96 3.91 -27.14
CA ARG A 46 7.99 3.83 -28.61
C ARG A 46 6.81 3.06 -29.16
N MET A 47 6.33 2.06 -28.42
CA MET A 47 5.21 1.23 -28.86
C MET A 47 3.86 1.77 -28.41
N GLY A 48 3.84 2.90 -27.71
CA GLY A 48 2.59 3.50 -27.26
C GLY A 48 1.90 2.74 -26.15
N GLU A 49 2.64 1.98 -25.35
CA GLU A 49 2.05 1.19 -24.27
C GLU A 49 1.68 2.09 -23.09
N GLN A 50 0.44 1.99 -22.65
CA GLN A 50 -0.07 2.76 -21.51
C GLN A 50 -0.94 1.87 -20.65
N GLY A 51 -1.03 2.18 -19.37
CA GLY A 51 -1.90 1.43 -18.47
C GLY A 51 -1.56 1.72 -17.02
N THR A 52 -2.35 1.14 -16.13
CA THR A 52 -2.14 1.25 -14.70
C THR A 52 -1.89 -0.12 -14.12
N ALA A 53 -0.75 -0.27 -13.44
CA ALA A 53 -0.45 -1.48 -12.69
C ALA A 53 -0.75 -1.21 -11.22
N VAL A 54 -1.37 -2.16 -10.55
CA VAL A 54 -1.57 -2.07 -9.11
C VAL A 54 -0.65 -3.09 -8.45
N LEU A 55 0.24 -2.59 -7.61
CA LEU A 55 1.22 -3.41 -6.91
C LEU A 55 0.76 -3.59 -5.47
N ARG A 56 1.01 -4.77 -4.94
CA ARG A 56 0.75 -5.08 -3.55
C ARG A 56 2.09 -5.12 -2.85
N VAL A 57 2.29 -4.25 -1.87
CA VAL A 57 3.59 -4.03 -1.23
C VAL A 57 3.47 -4.28 0.26
N PHE A 58 4.37 -5.08 0.81
CA PHE A 58 4.43 -5.30 2.26
C PHE A 58 5.43 -4.32 2.84
N ILE A 59 4.92 -3.34 3.60
CA ILE A 59 5.70 -2.23 4.14
C ILE A 59 5.99 -2.51 5.60
N ASN A 60 7.28 -2.53 5.96
CA ASN A 60 7.68 -2.81 7.34
C ASN A 60 7.55 -1.57 8.22
N THR A 61 7.89 -1.72 9.50
CA THR A 61 7.74 -0.64 10.48
C THR A 61 8.68 0.52 10.23
N GLU A 62 9.68 0.35 9.36
CA GLU A 62 10.63 1.41 8.99
C GLU A 62 10.24 2.11 7.69
N GLY A 63 9.11 1.72 7.09
CA GLY A 63 8.66 2.35 5.85
C GLY A 63 9.33 1.81 4.61
N ARG A 64 9.88 0.61 4.68
CA ARG A 64 10.53 -0.01 3.53
C ARG A 64 9.72 -1.17 2.99
N ALA A 65 9.77 -1.35 1.68
CA ALA A 65 9.09 -2.46 1.02
C ALA A 65 9.93 -3.73 1.20
N GLU A 66 9.39 -4.71 1.92
CA GLU A 66 10.03 -6.01 2.09
C GLU A 66 9.64 -6.99 1.00
N LYS A 67 8.41 -6.87 0.51
CA LYS A 67 7.88 -7.72 -0.56
C LYS A 67 7.04 -6.84 -1.47
N ALA A 68 7.04 -7.18 -2.75
CA ALA A 68 6.19 -6.50 -3.71
C ALA A 68 5.76 -7.49 -4.76
N GLU A 69 4.49 -7.42 -5.16
CA GLU A 69 3.95 -8.30 -6.18
C GLU A 69 2.91 -7.55 -7.00
N ILE A 70 2.67 -8.02 -8.21
CA ILE A 70 1.68 -7.43 -9.09
C ILE A 70 0.31 -7.96 -8.71
N ARG A 71 -0.58 -7.07 -8.30
CA ARG A 71 -1.95 -7.43 -8.00
C ARG A 71 -2.82 -7.35 -9.25
N THR A 72 -2.63 -6.29 -10.04
CA THR A 72 -3.37 -6.08 -11.29
C THR A 72 -2.38 -5.59 -12.33
N SER A 73 -2.26 -6.31 -13.43
CA SER A 73 -1.37 -5.95 -14.52
C SER A 73 -1.87 -4.72 -15.27
N SER A 74 -0.92 -3.91 -15.76
CA SER A 74 -1.23 -2.82 -16.68
C SER A 74 -1.66 -3.31 -18.05
N GLY A 75 -1.42 -4.59 -18.33
CA GLY A 75 -1.63 -5.18 -19.65
C GLY A 75 -0.32 -5.37 -20.42
N TYR A 76 0.79 -4.85 -19.92
CA TYR A 76 2.09 -4.94 -20.59
C TYR A 76 3.16 -5.32 -19.57
N SER A 77 3.90 -6.37 -19.85
CA SER A 77 4.91 -6.86 -18.91
C SER A 77 6.01 -5.83 -18.64
N ARG A 78 6.38 -5.03 -19.64
CA ARG A 78 7.41 -4.01 -19.46
C ARG A 78 6.98 -2.96 -18.45
N LEU A 79 5.72 -2.53 -18.51
CA LEU A 79 5.18 -1.55 -17.56
C LEU A 79 5.08 -2.17 -16.17
N ASP A 80 4.63 -3.42 -16.09
CA ASP A 80 4.51 -4.12 -14.82
C ASP A 80 5.86 -4.26 -14.14
N GLU A 81 6.90 -4.62 -14.88
CA GLU A 81 8.24 -4.76 -14.34
C GLU A 81 8.81 -3.43 -13.86
N ALA A 82 8.57 -2.36 -14.64
CA ALA A 82 9.00 -1.02 -14.26
C ALA A 82 8.31 -0.55 -12.99
N ALA A 83 7.01 -0.83 -12.87
CA ALA A 83 6.25 -0.48 -11.68
C ALA A 83 6.75 -1.24 -10.45
N LEU A 84 7.01 -2.54 -10.61
CA LEU A 84 7.52 -3.38 -9.53
C LEU A 84 8.86 -2.86 -9.02
N ALA A 85 9.79 -2.57 -9.93
CA ALA A 85 11.10 -2.04 -9.57
C ALA A 85 10.97 -0.69 -8.86
N THR A 86 10.04 0.15 -9.29
CA THR A 86 9.80 1.46 -8.70
C THR A 86 9.33 1.34 -7.26
N VAL A 87 8.29 0.54 -7.02
CA VAL A 87 7.72 0.46 -5.66
C VAL A 87 8.70 -0.19 -4.68
N GLN A 88 9.59 -1.04 -5.15
CA GLN A 88 10.60 -1.66 -4.29
C GLN A 88 11.63 -0.64 -3.79
N ARG A 89 11.85 0.44 -4.55
CA ARG A 89 12.80 1.48 -4.17
C ARG A 89 12.17 2.63 -3.39
N TRP A 90 10.85 2.77 -3.46
CA TRP A 90 10.16 3.86 -2.80
C TRP A 90 10.23 3.73 -1.28
N ARG A 91 10.13 4.86 -0.62
CA ARG A 91 9.95 4.93 0.83
C ARG A 91 8.48 5.16 1.13
N TYR A 92 8.05 4.69 2.29
CA TYR A 92 6.65 4.74 2.68
C TYR A 92 6.53 5.25 4.10
N VAL A 93 5.37 5.81 4.42
CA VAL A 93 5.00 6.05 5.81
C VAL A 93 4.44 4.72 6.31
N PRO A 94 5.00 4.14 7.39
CA PRO A 94 4.50 2.85 7.88
C PRO A 94 3.07 2.96 8.34
N GLY A 95 2.33 1.86 8.20
CA GLY A 95 1.01 1.76 8.79
C GLY A 95 1.12 1.71 10.31
N LYS A 96 0.04 2.00 10.99
CA LYS A 96 0.00 2.00 12.45
C LYS A 96 -1.26 1.33 12.95
N ARG A 97 -1.14 0.69 14.10
CA ARG A 97 -2.28 0.17 14.83
C ARG A 97 -2.21 0.74 16.24
N ALA A 98 -3.26 1.45 16.65
CA ALA A 98 -3.31 2.13 17.95
C ALA A 98 -2.07 3.02 18.18
N GLY A 99 -1.63 3.72 17.14
CA GLY A 99 -0.49 4.63 17.20
C GLY A 99 0.88 3.98 17.13
N VAL A 100 0.94 2.65 17.03
CA VAL A 100 2.21 1.91 17.00
C VAL A 100 2.47 1.44 15.57
N PRO A 101 3.67 1.70 15.00
CA PRO A 101 3.99 1.22 13.66
C PRO A 101 3.86 -0.30 13.56
N GLU A 102 3.28 -0.75 12.45
CA GLU A 102 3.05 -2.16 12.21
C GLU A 102 3.28 -2.45 10.73
N ALA A 103 3.90 -3.57 10.42
CA ALA A 103 4.10 -3.99 9.04
C ALA A 103 2.76 -4.35 8.43
N MET A 104 2.48 -3.83 7.24
CA MET A 104 1.18 -4.01 6.58
C MET A 104 1.34 -4.08 5.08
N TRP A 105 0.40 -4.78 4.44
CA TRP A 105 0.26 -4.75 2.99
C TRP A 105 -0.45 -3.46 2.56
N PHE A 106 -0.02 -2.94 1.43
CA PHE A 106 -0.57 -1.70 0.88
C PHE A 106 -0.61 -1.81 -0.64
N ASN A 107 -1.69 -1.35 -1.24
CA ASN A 107 -1.84 -1.34 -2.69
C ASN A 107 -1.37 -0.01 -3.25
N VAL A 108 -0.47 -0.07 -4.23
CA VAL A 108 0.09 1.13 -4.86
C VAL A 108 -0.23 1.11 -6.35
N PRO A 109 -1.07 2.03 -6.83
CA PRO A 109 -1.31 2.12 -8.27
C PRO A 109 -0.18 2.91 -8.93
N ILE A 110 0.37 2.36 -10.01
CA ILE A 110 1.38 3.04 -10.81
C ILE A 110 0.79 3.24 -12.20
N ARG A 111 0.66 4.49 -12.59
CA ARG A 111 0.00 4.84 -13.83
C ARG A 111 1.04 5.28 -14.87
N PHE A 112 0.98 4.66 -16.04
CA PHE A 112 1.83 5.01 -17.17
C PHE A 112 0.97 5.64 -18.25
N VAL A 113 1.20 6.91 -18.52
CA VAL A 113 0.44 7.67 -19.51
C VAL A 113 1.41 8.43 -20.38
N LEU A 114 1.19 8.35 -21.69
CA LEU A 114 1.98 9.10 -22.66
C LEU A 114 1.36 10.46 -22.90
N ASP A 115 2.19 11.46 -23.10
CA ASP A 115 1.75 12.82 -23.44
C ASP A 115 1.36 12.96 -24.91
#